data_28346a7a596f7563d48fd0bb53e14322
#
_entry.id   28346a7a596f7563d48fd0bb53e14322
#
_cell.length_a   1.000
_cell.length_b   1.000
_cell.length_c   1.000
_cell.angle_alpha   90.00
_cell.angle_beta   90.00
_cell.angle_gamma   90.00
#
_symmetry.space_group_name_H-M   'P 1'
#
loop_
_entity.id
_entity.type
_entity.pdbx_description
1 polymer ?
#
loop_
_entity_poly.entity_id
_entity_poly.type
_entity_poly.pdbx_seq_one_letter_code
_entity_poly.pdbx_strand_id
1 'polypeptide(L)'
;KNCFLFRKSFMKKIAIIGAGISGLFAANLFSKNSDYQVMIYEKNNSIELDEGYGIQLSTNSIKLLNNIGFNKLEDIDQFNPEQIDFYDLKNQKKICELNISKFNTENCKYTALKRSKLVKFLKNRLDNQVIKYGHNIQKIEKKDDQVVLSFKENSEKVVCDILIISDGI
;
A
#
# COMPACT_ATOMS: atom_id res chain seq x y z
N LYS A 1 -8.56 -23.55 -41.88
CA LYS A 1 -8.54 -22.09 -41.67
C LYS A 1 -8.70 -21.86 -40.16
N ASN A 2 -7.56 -21.77 -39.44
CA ASN A 2 -7.57 -21.45 -38.01
C ASN A 2 -7.75 -19.94 -37.87
N CYS A 3 -8.93 -19.54 -37.48
CA CYS A 3 -9.23 -18.16 -37.09
C CYS A 3 -8.65 -17.94 -35.68
N PHE A 4 -7.43 -17.43 -35.56
CA PHE A 4 -6.90 -16.87 -34.31
C PHE A 4 -7.71 -15.62 -34.02
N LEU A 5 -8.73 -15.74 -33.19
CA LEU A 5 -9.38 -14.63 -32.54
C LEU A 5 -8.34 -13.97 -31.60
N PHE A 6 -7.68 -12.94 -32.06
CA PHE A 6 -6.96 -11.99 -31.20
C PHE A 6 -7.99 -11.39 -30.23
N ARG A 7 -8.13 -11.97 -29.05
CA ARG A 7 -8.76 -11.27 -27.93
C ARG A 7 -7.90 -10.05 -27.65
N LYS A 8 -8.33 -8.89 -28.16
CA LYS A 8 -7.81 -7.59 -27.75
C LYS A 8 -8.10 -7.49 -26.26
N SER A 9 -7.14 -7.89 -25.41
CA SER A 9 -7.23 -7.71 -23.96
C SER A 9 -7.28 -6.21 -23.74
N PHE A 10 -8.47 -5.67 -23.46
CA PHE A 10 -8.60 -4.29 -23.02
C PHE A 10 -8.03 -4.22 -21.60
N MET A 11 -6.87 -3.58 -21.49
CA MET A 11 -6.21 -3.32 -20.23
C MET A 11 -7.16 -2.51 -19.33
N LYS A 12 -7.55 -3.06 -18.17
CA LYS A 12 -8.43 -2.38 -17.22
C LYS A 12 -7.67 -1.29 -16.46
N LYS A 13 -8.29 -0.14 -16.37
CA LYS A 13 -7.75 1.01 -15.63
C LYS A 13 -8.14 0.91 -14.15
N ILE A 14 -7.14 0.89 -13.28
CA ILE A 14 -7.30 0.94 -11.82
C ILE A 14 -6.86 2.31 -11.33
N ALA A 15 -7.78 3.04 -10.71
CA ALA A 15 -7.46 4.24 -9.96
C ALA A 15 -7.39 3.93 -8.46
N ILE A 16 -6.31 4.38 -7.82
CA ILE A 16 -6.09 4.25 -6.38
C ILE A 16 -6.04 5.65 -5.78
N ILE A 17 -6.85 5.93 -4.77
CA ILE A 17 -6.85 7.21 -4.07
C ILE A 17 -6.02 7.08 -2.81
N GLY A 18 -4.98 7.92 -2.70
CA GLY A 18 -4.03 7.96 -1.59
C GLY A 18 -2.76 7.15 -1.83
N ALA A 19 -1.60 7.80 -1.65
CA ALA A 19 -0.26 7.22 -1.74
C ALA A 19 0.31 6.82 -0.37
N GLY A 20 -0.56 6.41 0.56
CA GLY A 20 -0.19 5.78 1.82
C GLY A 20 0.29 4.34 1.64
N ILE A 21 0.60 3.65 2.75
CA ILE A 21 1.08 2.27 2.74
C ILE A 21 0.13 1.35 1.96
N SER A 22 -1.18 1.46 2.21
CA SER A 22 -2.20 0.61 1.57
C SER A 22 -2.28 0.85 0.06
N GLY A 23 -2.30 2.12 -0.38
CA GLY A 23 -2.37 2.46 -1.79
C GLY A 23 -1.10 2.07 -2.55
N LEU A 24 0.07 2.34 -1.99
CA LEU A 24 1.34 1.93 -2.57
C LEU A 24 1.46 0.39 -2.65
N PHE A 25 1.00 -0.32 -1.62
CA PHE A 25 1.02 -1.78 -1.62
C PHE A 25 0.08 -2.35 -2.69
N ALA A 26 -1.16 -1.84 -2.77
CA ALA A 26 -2.13 -2.24 -3.80
C ALA A 26 -1.57 -1.99 -5.21
N ALA A 27 -0.98 -0.82 -5.45
CA ALA A 27 -0.36 -0.51 -6.73
C ALA A 27 0.75 -1.50 -7.10
N ASN A 28 1.62 -1.86 -6.14
CA ASN A 28 2.67 -2.86 -6.36
C ASN A 28 2.11 -4.25 -6.73
N LEU A 29 0.97 -4.64 -6.17
CA LEU A 29 0.34 -5.92 -6.48
C LEU A 29 -0.27 -5.92 -7.88
N PHE A 30 -1.07 -4.89 -8.18
CA PHE A 30 -1.80 -4.83 -9.46
C PHE A 30 -0.90 -4.53 -10.65
N SER A 31 0.17 -3.73 -10.47
CA SER A 31 1.13 -3.44 -11.54
C SER A 31 1.95 -4.65 -12.01
N LYS A 32 1.88 -5.79 -11.29
CA LYS A 32 2.49 -7.04 -11.74
C LYS A 32 1.74 -7.72 -12.88
N ASN A 33 0.48 -7.39 -13.05
CA ASN A 33 -0.36 -7.97 -14.10
C ASN A 33 -0.54 -6.97 -15.23
N SER A 34 -0.07 -7.33 -16.42
CA SER A 34 -0.16 -6.51 -17.64
C SER A 34 -1.60 -6.21 -18.11
N ASP A 35 -2.60 -6.91 -17.56
CA ASP A 35 -4.00 -6.64 -17.84
C ASP A 35 -4.52 -5.37 -17.14
N TYR A 36 -3.71 -4.77 -16.26
CA TYR A 36 -4.06 -3.58 -15.51
C TYR A 36 -3.15 -2.40 -15.80
N GLN A 37 -3.75 -1.24 -16.02
CA GLN A 37 -3.10 0.06 -15.97
C GLN A 37 -3.41 0.71 -14.63
N VAL A 38 -2.41 0.84 -13.76
CA VAL A 38 -2.57 1.34 -12.39
C VAL A 38 -2.10 2.78 -12.28
N MET A 39 -2.92 3.63 -11.66
CA MET A 39 -2.58 5.02 -11.31
C MET A 39 -2.98 5.32 -9.87
N ILE A 40 -2.09 5.97 -9.13
CA ILE A 40 -2.36 6.51 -7.79
C ILE A 40 -2.60 8.02 -7.89
N TYR A 41 -3.62 8.52 -7.21
CA TYR A 41 -3.93 9.94 -7.08
C TYR A 41 -3.75 10.36 -5.63
N GLU A 42 -2.76 11.22 -5.37
CA GLU A 42 -2.38 11.69 -4.04
C GLU A 42 -2.68 13.19 -3.92
N LYS A 43 -3.37 13.58 -2.84
CA LYS A 43 -3.75 14.99 -2.59
C LYS A 43 -2.54 15.89 -2.32
N ASN A 44 -1.51 15.37 -1.68
CA ASN A 44 -0.30 16.12 -1.37
C ASN A 44 0.63 16.21 -2.59
N ASN A 45 1.50 17.21 -2.59
CA ASN A 45 2.48 17.40 -3.66
C ASN A 45 3.68 16.44 -3.57
N SER A 46 3.82 15.75 -2.46
CA SER A 46 4.87 14.74 -2.21
C SER A 46 4.41 13.73 -1.17
N ILE A 47 5.10 12.60 -1.11
CA ILE A 47 4.99 11.68 0.03
C ILE A 47 6.02 12.09 1.06
N GLU A 48 5.55 12.54 2.23
CA GLU A 48 6.43 12.86 3.35
C GLU A 48 7.00 11.58 3.95
N LEU A 49 8.34 11.47 3.89
CA LEU A 49 9.08 10.33 4.42
C LEU A 49 9.62 10.57 5.82
N ASP A 50 9.67 11.85 6.27
CA ASP A 50 10.34 12.25 7.50
C ASP A 50 9.47 12.11 8.76
N GLU A 51 8.20 11.76 8.64
CA GLU A 51 7.35 11.40 9.77
C GLU A 51 7.83 10.09 10.41
N GLY A 52 8.63 10.25 11.46
CA GLY A 52 9.52 9.25 12.02
C GLY A 52 8.95 8.28 13.04
N TYR A 53 7.64 7.99 13.08
CA TYR A 53 7.14 6.99 14.01
C TYR A 53 7.38 5.55 13.52
N GLY A 54 7.57 4.65 14.49
CA GLY A 54 7.65 3.21 14.22
C GLY A 54 6.29 2.61 13.91
N ILE A 55 6.30 1.60 13.07
CA ILE A 55 5.14 0.75 12.81
C ILE A 55 5.48 -0.70 13.12
N GLN A 56 4.46 -1.46 13.41
CA GLN A 56 4.56 -2.89 13.68
C GLN A 56 3.79 -3.64 12.61
N LEU A 57 4.45 -4.64 12.03
CA LEU A 57 3.91 -5.50 10.99
C LEU A 57 3.79 -6.93 11.56
N SER A 58 2.58 -7.42 11.58
CA SER A 58 2.30 -8.81 11.96
C SER A 58 2.78 -9.80 10.88
N THR A 59 2.95 -11.05 11.24
CA THR A 59 3.46 -12.10 10.33
C THR A 59 2.63 -12.26 9.07
N ASN A 60 1.29 -12.09 9.13
CA ASN A 60 0.42 -12.08 7.96
C ASN A 60 0.69 -10.89 7.02
N SER A 61 0.96 -9.70 7.57
CA SER A 61 1.35 -8.53 6.77
C SER A 61 2.70 -8.75 6.10
N ILE A 62 3.68 -9.31 6.83
CA ILE A 62 4.99 -9.67 6.27
C ILE A 62 4.84 -10.69 5.13
N LYS A 63 3.99 -11.71 5.31
CA LYS A 63 3.71 -12.70 4.25
C LYS A 63 3.21 -12.03 2.97
N LEU A 64 2.31 -11.05 3.07
CA LEU A 64 1.81 -10.30 1.93
C LEU A 64 2.91 -9.42 1.30
N LEU A 65 3.69 -8.72 2.11
CA LEU A 65 4.80 -7.88 1.65
C LEU A 65 5.92 -8.69 0.98
N ASN A 66 6.16 -9.91 1.42
CA ASN A 66 7.12 -10.82 0.79
C ASN A 66 6.74 -11.15 -0.67
N ASN A 67 5.45 -11.15 -1.01
CA ASN A 67 5.01 -11.31 -2.41
C ASN A 67 5.53 -10.20 -3.33
N ILE A 68 5.87 -9.05 -2.76
CA ILE A 68 6.49 -7.95 -3.50
C ILE A 68 7.97 -7.78 -3.18
N GLY A 69 8.61 -8.76 -2.52
CA GLY A 69 10.05 -8.81 -2.28
C GLY A 69 10.52 -8.06 -1.04
N PHE A 70 9.69 -7.92 -0.02
CA PHE A 70 10.07 -7.30 1.26
C PHE A 70 11.17 -8.09 1.98
N ASN A 71 11.18 -9.41 1.84
CA ASN A 71 12.21 -10.30 2.37
C ASN A 71 13.63 -10.08 1.79
N LYS A 72 13.75 -9.25 0.76
CA LYS A 72 15.04 -8.83 0.18
C LYS A 72 15.50 -7.47 0.69
N LEU A 73 14.72 -6.82 1.54
CA LEU A 73 15.09 -5.55 2.17
C LEU A 73 16.12 -5.84 3.25
N GLU A 74 17.23 -5.09 3.25
CA GLU A 74 18.26 -5.22 4.28
C GLU A 74 17.72 -4.96 5.69
N ASP A 75 18.17 -5.77 6.66
CA ASP A 75 17.66 -5.78 8.04
C ASP A 75 18.13 -4.58 8.89
N ILE A 76 18.92 -3.67 8.32
CA ILE A 76 19.66 -2.60 9.05
C ILE A 76 18.77 -1.74 10.00
N ASP A 77 17.47 -1.70 9.81
CA ASP A 77 16.56 -0.92 10.67
C ASP A 77 15.27 -1.68 10.99
N GLN A 78 15.34 -2.98 11.02
CA GLN A 78 14.22 -3.84 11.39
C GLN A 78 14.51 -4.46 12.77
N PHE A 79 13.46 -4.53 13.58
CA PHE A 79 13.49 -5.21 14.87
C PHE A 79 12.39 -6.28 14.88
N ASN A 80 12.74 -7.49 15.29
CA ASN A 80 11.82 -8.60 15.40
C ASN A 80 11.55 -8.90 16.87
N PRO A 81 10.56 -8.26 17.53
CA PRO A 81 10.24 -8.51 18.91
C PRO A 81 9.69 -9.92 19.09
N GLU A 82 10.03 -10.56 20.20
CA GLU A 82 9.53 -11.88 20.56
C GLU A 82 8.28 -11.80 21.45
N GLN A 83 8.13 -10.67 22.16
CA GLN A 83 7.10 -10.45 23.15
C GLN A 83 6.65 -8.99 23.19
N ILE A 84 5.39 -8.77 23.53
CA ILE A 84 4.81 -7.46 23.84
C ILE A 84 4.29 -7.51 25.26
N ASP A 85 4.75 -6.59 26.10
CA ASP A 85 4.31 -6.43 27.47
C ASP A 85 3.42 -5.20 27.61
N PHE A 86 2.35 -5.35 28.37
CA PHE A 86 1.42 -4.27 28.70
C PHE A 86 1.52 -3.94 30.17
N TYR A 87 1.68 -2.66 30.50
CA TYR A 87 1.84 -2.16 31.86
C TYR A 87 0.77 -1.12 32.19
N ASP A 88 0.30 -1.14 33.46
CA ASP A 88 -0.49 -0.06 34.02
C ASP A 88 0.43 1.14 34.32
N LEU A 89 0.12 2.31 33.74
CA LEU A 89 0.93 3.52 33.91
C LEU A 89 0.93 4.06 35.34
N LYS A 90 -0.12 3.80 36.14
CA LYS A 90 -0.25 4.35 37.52
C LYS A 90 0.64 3.62 38.52
N ASN A 91 0.69 2.31 38.42
CA ASN A 91 1.38 1.47 39.44
C ASN A 91 2.55 0.68 38.83
N GLN A 92 2.82 0.83 37.55
CA GLN A 92 3.87 0.15 36.78
C GLN A 92 3.78 -1.40 36.86
N LYS A 93 2.60 -1.92 37.18
CA LYS A 93 2.39 -3.36 37.18
C LYS A 93 2.13 -3.88 35.81
N LYS A 94 2.72 -5.02 35.50
CA LYS A 94 2.46 -5.75 34.28
C LYS A 94 1.02 -6.27 34.28
N ILE A 95 0.24 -5.88 33.30
CA ILE A 95 -1.15 -6.29 33.08
C ILE A 95 -1.19 -7.66 32.42
N CYS A 96 -0.47 -7.77 31.28
CA CYS A 96 -0.38 -9.00 30.52
C CYS A 96 0.86 -9.00 29.62
N GLU A 97 1.17 -10.15 29.07
CA GLU A 97 2.17 -10.34 28.04
C GLU A 97 1.59 -11.11 26.86
N LEU A 98 2.06 -10.78 25.69
CA LEU A 98 1.74 -11.47 24.45
C LEU A 98 3.03 -12.01 23.84
N ASN A 99 3.21 -13.32 23.89
CA ASN A 99 4.33 -13.98 23.22
C ASN A 99 4.01 -14.07 21.73
N ILE A 100 4.61 -13.17 20.92
CA ILE A 100 4.43 -13.08 19.49
C ILE A 100 5.38 -13.98 18.70
N SER A 101 6.45 -14.49 19.34
CA SER A 101 7.38 -15.42 18.69
C SER A 101 6.69 -16.70 18.21
N LYS A 102 5.61 -17.11 18.90
CA LYS A 102 4.79 -18.28 18.52
C LYS A 102 4.16 -18.19 17.13
N PHE A 103 4.01 -16.98 16.60
CA PHE A 103 3.43 -16.73 15.26
C PHE A 103 4.51 -16.55 14.20
N ASN A 104 5.78 -16.47 14.59
CA ASN A 104 6.89 -16.32 13.68
C ASN A 104 7.19 -17.64 12.95
N THR A 105 7.53 -17.50 11.68
CA THR A 105 8.10 -18.58 10.87
C THR A 105 9.46 -18.14 10.35
N GLU A 106 10.22 -19.04 9.73
CA GLU A 106 11.53 -18.73 9.17
C GLU A 106 11.51 -17.50 8.26
N ASN A 107 10.48 -17.38 7.40
CA ASN A 107 10.38 -16.35 6.39
C ASN A 107 9.40 -15.21 6.73
N CYS A 108 8.67 -15.30 7.85
CA CYS A 108 7.68 -14.30 8.25
C CYS A 108 7.78 -14.06 9.74
N LYS A 109 8.52 -13.04 10.14
CA LYS A 109 8.66 -12.63 11.54
C LYS A 109 7.85 -11.36 11.79
N TYR A 110 7.26 -11.24 12.97
CA TYR A 110 6.72 -9.98 13.43
C TYR A 110 7.83 -8.92 13.38
N THR A 111 7.59 -7.80 12.74
CA THR A 111 8.65 -6.83 12.43
C THR A 111 8.21 -5.43 12.82
N ALA A 112 9.04 -4.75 13.60
CA ALA A 112 8.94 -3.32 13.87
C ALA A 112 9.99 -2.58 13.03
N LEU A 113 9.58 -1.47 12.39
CA LEU A 113 10.47 -0.65 11.58
C LEU A 113 9.93 0.78 11.49
N LYS A 114 10.76 1.71 10.99
CA LYS A 114 10.28 3.07 10.69
C LYS A 114 9.27 3.06 9.55
N ARG A 115 8.15 3.77 9.71
CA ARG A 115 7.11 3.92 8.67
C ARG A 115 7.70 4.42 7.36
N SER A 116 8.58 5.42 7.43
CA SER A 116 9.27 5.99 6.27
C SER A 116 10.04 4.95 5.44
N LYS A 117 10.65 3.95 6.10
CA LYS A 117 11.37 2.88 5.42
C LYS A 117 10.43 1.98 4.61
N LEU A 118 9.28 1.61 5.16
CA LEU A 118 8.29 0.84 4.44
C LEU A 118 7.71 1.62 3.26
N VAL A 119 7.37 2.89 3.46
CA VAL A 119 6.84 3.76 2.41
C VAL A 119 7.86 3.93 1.27
N LYS A 120 9.14 4.18 1.62
CA LYS A 120 10.23 4.27 0.64
C LYS A 120 10.40 2.98 -0.15
N PHE A 121 10.38 1.83 0.53
CA PHE A 121 10.43 0.52 -0.13
C PHE A 121 9.30 0.33 -1.14
N LEU A 122 8.06 0.62 -0.74
CA LEU A 122 6.89 0.47 -1.60
C LEU A 122 6.93 1.43 -2.80
N LYS A 123 7.30 2.69 -2.57
CA LYS A 123 7.39 3.72 -3.61
C LYS A 123 8.45 3.40 -4.64
N ASN A 124 9.65 3.00 -4.22
CA ASN A 124 10.79 2.76 -5.11
C ASN A 124 10.60 1.55 -6.06
N ARG A 125 9.56 0.75 -5.85
CA ARG A 125 9.21 -0.39 -6.71
C ARG A 125 8.22 -0.04 -7.80
N LEU A 126 7.64 1.15 -7.75
CA LEU A 126 6.72 1.67 -8.75
C LEU A 126 7.45 2.59 -9.73
N ASP A 127 6.99 2.60 -10.97
CA ASP A 127 7.40 3.63 -11.91
C ASP A 127 6.96 5.01 -11.39
N ASN A 128 7.81 6.02 -11.55
CA ASN A 128 7.52 7.38 -11.10
C ASN A 128 6.26 7.97 -11.73
N GLN A 129 5.85 7.49 -12.90
CA GLN A 129 4.65 7.94 -13.60
C GLN A 129 3.34 7.39 -13.00
N VAL A 130 3.42 6.36 -12.16
CA VAL A 130 2.24 5.72 -11.53
C VAL A 130 1.59 6.63 -10.48
N ILE A 131 2.32 7.59 -9.89
CA ILE A 131 1.79 8.47 -8.86
C ILE A 131 1.55 9.88 -9.43
N LYS A 132 0.30 10.33 -9.37
CA LYS A 132 -0.12 11.69 -9.67
C LYS A 132 -0.32 12.47 -8.38
N TYR A 133 0.54 13.42 -8.11
CA TYR A 133 0.48 14.31 -6.95
C TYR A 133 -0.43 15.51 -7.19
N GLY A 134 -0.88 16.19 -6.11
CA GLY A 134 -1.75 17.36 -6.19
C GLY A 134 -3.15 17.02 -6.70
N HIS A 135 -3.63 15.80 -6.49
CA HIS A 135 -4.94 15.33 -6.97
C HIS A 135 -5.87 15.02 -5.80
N ASN A 136 -6.48 16.06 -5.24
CA ASN A 136 -7.45 15.92 -4.16
C ASN A 136 -8.83 15.63 -4.73
N ILE A 137 -9.41 14.48 -4.37
CA ILE A 137 -10.73 14.06 -4.87
C ILE A 137 -11.80 15.08 -4.44
N GLN A 138 -12.60 15.51 -5.42
CA GLN A 138 -13.78 16.33 -5.20
C GLN A 138 -15.07 15.50 -5.32
N LYS A 139 -15.16 14.65 -6.35
CA LYS A 139 -16.36 13.88 -6.64
C LYS A 139 -16.02 12.54 -7.26
N ILE A 140 -16.81 11.54 -6.89
CA ILE A 140 -16.77 10.18 -7.45
C ILE A 140 -18.18 9.89 -8.00
N GLU A 141 -18.29 9.55 -9.26
CA GLU A 141 -19.55 9.22 -9.93
C GLU A 141 -19.44 7.85 -10.59
N LYS A 142 -20.39 6.98 -10.28
CA LYS A 142 -20.53 5.71 -11.02
C LYS A 142 -21.34 5.97 -12.28
N LYS A 143 -20.81 5.58 -13.45
CA LYS A 143 -21.50 5.64 -14.74
C LYS A 143 -21.37 4.28 -15.41
N ASP A 144 -22.49 3.59 -15.50
CA ASP A 144 -22.55 2.21 -16.01
C ASP A 144 -21.53 1.31 -15.27
N ASP A 145 -20.60 0.71 -15.99
CA ASP A 145 -19.55 -0.16 -15.45
C ASP A 145 -18.25 0.58 -15.12
N GLN A 146 -18.23 1.91 -15.21
CA GLN A 146 -17.06 2.73 -14.97
C GLN A 146 -17.25 3.73 -13.83
N VAL A 147 -16.13 4.23 -13.31
CA VAL A 147 -16.11 5.27 -12.28
C VAL A 147 -15.42 6.51 -12.86
N VAL A 148 -16.04 7.66 -12.66
CA VAL A 148 -15.51 8.97 -13.05
C VAL A 148 -15.09 9.72 -11.80
N LEU A 149 -13.82 10.14 -11.77
CA LEU A 149 -13.22 10.94 -10.70
C LEU A 149 -13.06 12.38 -11.17
N SER A 150 -13.36 13.32 -10.28
CA SER A 150 -13.10 14.75 -10.46
C SER A 150 -12.26 15.25 -9.29
N PHE A 151 -11.37 16.20 -9.54
CA PHE A 151 -10.41 16.74 -8.56
C PHE A 151 -10.71 18.21 -8.28
N LYS A 152 -10.30 18.70 -7.10
CA LYS A 152 -10.54 20.09 -6.67
C LYS A 152 -9.66 21.09 -7.42
N GLU A 153 -8.43 20.69 -7.71
CA GLU A 153 -7.37 21.57 -8.20
C GLU A 153 -7.45 21.82 -9.71
N ASN A 154 -8.16 20.97 -10.44
CA ASN A 154 -8.22 21.07 -11.90
C ASN A 154 -9.57 20.55 -12.44
N SER A 155 -9.85 20.85 -13.72
CA SER A 155 -11.03 20.37 -14.42
C SER A 155 -10.87 18.96 -15.02
N GLU A 156 -9.76 18.29 -14.72
CA GLU A 156 -9.47 16.95 -15.24
C GLU A 156 -10.49 15.94 -14.69
N LYS A 157 -10.99 15.10 -15.59
CA LYS A 157 -11.80 13.94 -15.22
C LYS A 157 -11.09 12.67 -15.60
N VAL A 158 -10.97 11.77 -14.65
CA VAL A 158 -10.37 10.46 -14.85
C VAL A 158 -11.45 9.40 -14.86
N VAL A 159 -11.42 8.53 -15.88
CA VAL A 159 -12.33 7.39 -16.00
C VAL A 159 -11.53 6.12 -15.73
N CYS A 160 -12.01 5.29 -14.82
CA CYS A 160 -11.42 4.00 -14.48
C CYS A 160 -12.47 2.89 -14.41
N ASP A 161 -12.02 1.65 -14.55
CA ASP A 161 -12.87 0.46 -14.47
C ASP A 161 -12.95 -0.05 -13.02
N ILE A 162 -11.90 0.21 -12.23
CA ILE A 162 -11.79 -0.19 -10.82
C ILE A 162 -11.28 1.01 -10.02
N LEU A 163 -11.96 1.29 -8.91
CA LEU A 163 -11.56 2.31 -7.95
C LEU A 163 -11.22 1.65 -6.60
N ILE A 164 -10.03 1.97 -6.08
CA ILE A 164 -9.58 1.59 -4.74
C ILE A 164 -9.40 2.86 -3.91
N ILE A 165 -10.09 2.98 -2.78
CA ILE A 165 -9.98 4.12 -1.88
C ILE A 165 -9.09 3.71 -0.70
N SER A 166 -7.99 4.42 -0.52
CA SER A 166 -6.97 4.21 0.52
C SER A 166 -6.41 5.55 1.04
N ASP A 167 -7.29 6.53 1.21
CA ASP A 167 -7.00 7.90 1.59
C ASP A 167 -6.75 8.10 3.10
N GLY A 168 -6.82 7.02 3.87
CA GLY A 168 -6.58 7.01 5.31
C GLY A 168 -7.79 7.47 6.12
N ILE A 169 -7.54 7.89 7.35
CA ILE A 169 -8.51 8.37 8.33
C ILE A 169 -8.35 9.88 8.51
#